data_ec4096f73e8b4bad4a9d258bac042e46
#
_entry.id   ec4096f73e8b4bad4a9d258bac042e46
#
_cell.length_a   1.000
_cell.length_b   1.000
_cell.length_c   1.000
_cell.angle_alpha   90.00
_cell.angle_beta   90.00
_cell.angle_gamma   90.00
#
_symmetry.space_group_name_H-M   'P 1'
#
loop_
_entity.id
_entity.type
_entity.pdbx_description
1 polymer ?
#
loop_
_entity_poly.entity_id
_entity_poly.type
_entity_poly.pdbx_seq_one_letter_code
_entity_poly.pdbx_strand_id
1 'polypeptide(L)'
;ASGNDDKIAWYINDGSGSFSTQQIISTNADNAYAVYAIDIDDDGDNDVLSASANDNKIAWYINDGNSNFSSEQVISTTADGATSVYAIDLDGDGDNDVLSASYDDHKIAWYINNGSGSFSSQQIISTTANGAWSVYAIDLDGDGDNDILSASGFDHKIAWYINDGNGNFSAEQIIGTNAYGAKCVYAIDLDGDGDNDVLSASINDHKIAWYINNGDGNFSAEQIISTTAYTATSVYAIDLDGDGDNDVLSAS
;
A
#
# COMPACT_ATOMS: atom_id res chain seq x y z
N ALA A 1 -11.27 6.05 -2.68
CA ALA A 1 -10.90 6.56 -4.00
C ALA A 1 -11.95 6.15 -5.02
N SER A 2 -12.21 6.97 -6.01
CA SER A 2 -13.17 6.70 -7.08
C SER A 2 -12.63 7.24 -8.40
N GLY A 3 -12.10 6.33 -9.23
CA GLY A 3 -11.40 6.68 -10.47
C GLY A 3 -12.29 7.26 -11.57
N ASN A 4 -13.59 6.92 -11.58
CA ASN A 4 -14.49 7.37 -12.65
C ASN A 4 -15.09 8.78 -12.43
N ASP A 5 -15.07 9.28 -11.22
CA ASP A 5 -15.61 10.60 -10.86
C ASP A 5 -14.61 11.48 -10.10
N ASP A 6 -13.32 11.08 -10.14
CA ASP A 6 -12.16 11.86 -9.68
C ASP A 6 -12.26 12.30 -8.21
N LYS A 7 -12.88 11.46 -7.37
CA LYS A 7 -13.19 11.82 -5.99
C LYS A 7 -12.39 11.05 -4.95
N ILE A 8 -12.01 11.81 -3.94
CA ILE A 8 -11.66 11.29 -2.62
C ILE A 8 -12.81 11.65 -1.68
N ALA A 9 -13.34 10.66 -0.97
CA ALA A 9 -14.49 10.83 -0.10
C ALA A 9 -14.45 9.87 1.09
N TRP A 10 -15.17 10.22 2.15
CA TRP A 10 -15.32 9.41 3.35
C TRP A 10 -16.76 9.39 3.85
N TYR A 11 -17.05 8.55 4.83
CA TYR A 11 -18.36 8.35 5.41
C TYR A 11 -18.23 8.30 6.91
N ILE A 12 -18.94 9.19 7.62
CA ILE A 12 -18.89 9.29 9.08
C ILE A 12 -19.74 8.17 9.69
N ASN A 13 -19.13 7.33 10.53
CA ASN A 13 -19.84 6.39 11.39
C ASN A 13 -20.32 7.10 12.64
N ASP A 14 -21.60 6.96 13.00
CA ASP A 14 -22.18 7.55 14.20
C ASP A 14 -21.89 6.75 15.51
N GLY A 15 -21.07 5.69 15.40
CA GLY A 15 -20.73 4.79 16.51
C GLY A 15 -21.78 3.70 16.78
N SER A 16 -22.91 3.71 16.08
CA SER A 16 -23.96 2.68 16.17
C SER A 16 -24.04 1.79 14.92
N GLY A 17 -23.11 1.97 13.97
CA GLY A 17 -23.09 1.27 12.69
C GLY A 17 -23.90 1.97 11.58
N SER A 18 -24.36 3.20 11.81
CA SER A 18 -24.98 4.03 10.78
C SER A 18 -23.97 5.00 10.20
N PHE A 19 -24.00 5.16 8.88
CA PHE A 19 -23.04 6.01 8.17
C PHE A 19 -23.74 7.25 7.58
N SER A 20 -23.00 8.35 7.51
CA SER A 20 -23.43 9.57 6.84
C SER A 20 -23.58 9.35 5.32
N THR A 21 -24.18 10.31 4.64
CA THR A 21 -24.00 10.43 3.18
C THR A 21 -22.53 10.76 2.89
N GLN A 22 -22.11 10.51 1.64
CA GLN A 22 -20.76 10.79 1.16
C GLN A 22 -20.33 12.22 1.50
N GLN A 23 -19.17 12.33 2.15
CA GLN A 23 -18.48 13.60 2.41
C GLN A 23 -17.30 13.68 1.43
N ILE A 24 -17.23 14.75 0.65
CA ILE A 24 -16.20 14.93 -0.38
C ILE A 24 -14.98 15.60 0.25
N ILE A 25 -13.81 14.98 0.12
CA ILE A 25 -12.51 15.57 0.47
C ILE A 25 -11.96 16.33 -0.75
N SER A 26 -11.95 15.68 -1.92
CA SER A 26 -11.45 16.26 -3.16
C SER A 26 -12.25 15.79 -4.37
N THR A 27 -12.29 16.62 -5.42
CA THR A 27 -12.79 16.29 -6.77
C THR A 27 -11.69 16.48 -7.83
N ASN A 28 -10.44 16.55 -7.42
CA ASN A 28 -9.29 16.87 -8.29
C ASN A 28 -8.28 15.72 -8.41
N ALA A 29 -8.63 14.52 -7.95
CA ALA A 29 -7.79 13.33 -8.01
C ALA A 29 -8.13 12.54 -9.29
N ASP A 30 -7.61 12.98 -10.45
CA ASP A 30 -7.97 12.43 -11.77
C ASP A 30 -7.62 10.93 -11.85
N ASN A 31 -8.66 10.10 -11.94
CA ASN A 31 -8.58 8.64 -11.87
C ASN A 31 -7.92 8.15 -10.54
N ALA A 32 -8.53 8.52 -9.40
CA ALA A 32 -8.04 8.13 -8.08
C ALA A 32 -8.09 6.60 -7.88
N TYR A 33 -6.93 5.98 -7.64
CA TYR A 33 -6.78 4.54 -7.42
C TYR A 33 -6.71 4.16 -5.95
N ALA A 34 -5.94 4.88 -5.15
CA ALA A 34 -5.71 4.53 -3.76
C ALA A 34 -5.93 5.71 -2.82
N VAL A 35 -6.32 5.39 -1.60
CA VAL A 35 -6.33 6.28 -0.45
C VAL A 35 -5.76 5.55 0.75
N TYR A 36 -5.09 6.29 1.63
CA TYR A 36 -4.61 5.81 2.92
C TYR A 36 -4.85 6.88 3.96
N ALA A 37 -5.09 6.50 5.21
CA ALA A 37 -5.35 7.45 6.29
C ALA A 37 -4.38 7.19 7.45
N ILE A 38 -3.64 8.22 7.84
CA ILE A 38 -2.67 8.20 8.93
C ILE A 38 -2.35 9.65 9.33
N ASP A 39 -1.92 9.87 10.55
CA ASP A 39 -1.37 11.14 11.00
C ASP A 39 -0.03 11.40 10.30
N ILE A 40 0.05 12.44 9.48
CA ILE A 40 1.22 12.77 8.64
C ILE A 40 2.03 13.93 9.22
N ASP A 41 1.39 14.86 9.93
CA ASP A 41 2.06 16.05 10.47
C ASP A 41 2.18 16.03 11.99
N ASP A 42 1.89 14.87 12.61
CA ASP A 42 2.04 14.57 14.04
C ASP A 42 1.17 15.49 14.94
N ASP A 43 0.00 15.92 14.41
CA ASP A 43 -0.95 16.75 15.15
C ASP A 43 -1.98 15.94 15.97
N GLY A 44 -2.00 14.61 15.81
CA GLY A 44 -2.84 13.63 16.48
C GLY A 44 -4.13 13.30 15.73
N ASP A 45 -4.37 13.88 14.57
CA ASP A 45 -5.53 13.63 13.72
C ASP A 45 -5.13 12.92 12.43
N ASN A 46 -5.86 11.89 12.03
CA ASN A 46 -5.53 11.17 10.79
C ASN A 46 -5.86 12.01 9.56
N ASP A 47 -4.86 12.20 8.73
CA ASP A 47 -4.93 12.82 7.41
C ASP A 47 -5.29 11.80 6.33
N VAL A 48 -5.50 12.26 5.10
CA VAL A 48 -5.77 11.39 3.96
C VAL A 48 -4.72 11.58 2.87
N LEU A 49 -4.10 10.48 2.46
CA LEU A 49 -3.24 10.37 1.28
C LEU A 49 -4.03 9.86 0.08
N SER A 50 -3.64 10.28 -1.12
CA SER A 50 -4.19 9.75 -2.37
C SER A 50 -3.14 9.52 -3.44
N ALA A 51 -3.38 8.47 -4.26
CA ALA A 51 -2.70 8.26 -5.53
C ALA A 51 -3.71 8.38 -6.67
N SER A 52 -3.41 9.21 -7.67
CA SER A 52 -4.24 9.41 -8.86
C SER A 52 -3.43 9.25 -10.14
N ALA A 53 -3.93 8.39 -11.05
CA ALA A 53 -3.13 7.86 -12.14
C ALA A 53 -3.03 8.79 -13.34
N ASN A 54 -4.13 9.46 -13.74
CA ASN A 54 -4.11 10.26 -14.97
C ASN A 54 -3.36 11.59 -14.84
N ASP A 55 -3.25 12.11 -13.62
CA ASP A 55 -2.50 13.33 -13.32
C ASP A 55 -1.14 13.06 -12.63
N ASN A 56 -0.77 11.75 -12.51
CA ASN A 56 0.54 11.30 -12.02
C ASN A 56 0.86 11.77 -10.60
N LYS A 57 -0.16 11.85 -9.75
CA LYS A 57 -0.09 12.62 -8.53
C LYS A 57 -0.15 11.75 -7.28
N ILE A 58 0.73 12.07 -6.31
CA ILE A 58 0.61 11.71 -4.90
C ILE A 58 0.31 12.99 -4.16
N ALA A 59 -0.77 12.98 -3.37
CA ALA A 59 -1.21 14.14 -2.62
C ALA A 59 -1.75 13.76 -1.24
N TRP A 60 -1.84 14.74 -0.34
CA TRP A 60 -2.45 14.58 0.96
C TRP A 60 -3.39 15.73 1.29
N TYR A 61 -4.25 15.50 2.28
CA TYR A 61 -5.30 16.40 2.72
C TYR A 61 -5.28 16.44 4.24
N ILE A 62 -4.88 17.58 4.82
CA ILE A 62 -4.75 17.80 6.26
C ILE A 62 -6.14 17.77 6.89
N ASN A 63 -6.32 16.97 7.92
CA ASN A 63 -7.49 16.97 8.79
C ASN A 63 -7.27 17.96 9.94
N ASP A 64 -8.24 18.77 10.27
CA ASP A 64 -8.16 19.75 11.38
C ASP A 64 -8.74 19.21 12.72
N GLY A 65 -8.95 17.89 12.81
CA GLY A 65 -9.56 17.24 13.96
C GLY A 65 -11.07 17.50 14.15
N ASN A 66 -11.65 18.33 13.29
CA ASN A 66 -13.08 18.65 13.31
C ASN A 66 -13.82 18.16 12.06
N SER A 67 -13.24 17.17 11.39
CA SER A 67 -13.79 16.61 10.15
C SER A 67 -13.75 17.57 8.94
N ASN A 68 -12.87 18.57 8.96
CA ASN A 68 -12.62 19.41 7.80
C ASN A 68 -11.24 19.07 7.23
N PHE A 69 -11.19 18.90 5.92
CA PHE A 69 -9.95 18.63 5.20
C PHE A 69 -9.47 19.87 4.45
N SER A 70 -8.15 20.06 4.41
CA SER A 70 -7.53 21.15 3.64
C SER A 70 -7.77 20.98 2.14
N SER A 71 -7.42 22.00 1.38
CA SER A 71 -7.17 21.83 -0.05
C SER A 71 -6.00 20.85 -0.25
N GLU A 72 -5.98 20.22 -1.40
CA GLU A 72 -4.93 19.31 -1.83
C GLU A 72 -3.52 19.88 -1.60
N GLN A 73 -2.68 19.12 -0.92
CA GLN A 73 -1.24 19.35 -0.79
C GLN A 73 -0.52 18.33 -1.67
N VAL A 74 0.16 18.80 -2.71
CA VAL A 74 0.81 17.91 -3.67
C VAL A 74 2.18 17.49 -3.17
N ILE A 75 2.39 16.18 -2.98
CA ILE A 75 3.69 15.58 -2.64
C ILE A 75 4.52 15.37 -3.91
N SER A 76 3.90 14.82 -4.97
CA SER A 76 4.58 14.57 -6.24
C SER A 76 3.61 14.65 -7.43
N THR A 77 4.13 15.05 -8.60
CA THR A 77 3.47 14.96 -9.90
C THR A 77 4.28 14.12 -10.89
N THR A 78 5.21 13.30 -10.39
CA THR A 78 6.14 12.49 -11.20
C THR A 78 5.96 10.98 -10.99
N ALA A 79 4.90 10.55 -10.28
CA ALA A 79 4.51 9.16 -10.12
C ALA A 79 3.63 8.73 -11.30
N ASP A 80 4.24 8.47 -12.47
CA ASP A 80 3.51 8.25 -13.73
C ASP A 80 2.59 7.04 -13.66
N GLY A 81 1.26 7.28 -13.75
CA GLY A 81 0.26 6.26 -13.49
C GLY A 81 0.22 5.81 -12.02
N ALA A 82 0.16 6.72 -11.03
CA ALA A 82 0.14 6.38 -9.62
C ALA A 82 -1.03 5.46 -9.25
N THR A 83 -0.74 4.27 -8.70
CA THR A 83 -1.71 3.21 -8.40
C THR A 83 -1.84 2.89 -6.92
N SER A 84 -0.81 3.15 -6.13
CA SER A 84 -0.79 2.83 -4.69
C SER A 84 -0.07 3.91 -3.91
N VAL A 85 -0.56 4.16 -2.71
CA VAL A 85 0.08 5.00 -1.70
C VAL A 85 -0.04 4.33 -0.34
N TYR A 86 1.02 4.39 0.44
CA TYR A 86 1.10 3.91 1.82
C TYR A 86 1.96 4.87 2.64
N ALA A 87 1.85 4.84 3.96
CA ALA A 87 2.74 5.65 4.80
C ALA A 87 3.08 4.92 6.10
N ILE A 88 4.34 5.04 6.47
CA ILE A 88 4.95 4.49 7.68
C ILE A 88 6.34 5.12 7.82
N ASP A 89 6.91 5.12 9.03
CA ASP A 89 8.31 5.50 9.25
C ASP A 89 9.25 4.50 8.54
N LEU A 90 10.04 5.00 7.57
CA LEU A 90 10.95 4.21 6.76
C LEU A 90 12.43 4.49 7.04
N ASP A 91 12.77 5.61 7.69
CA ASP A 91 14.16 5.94 8.00
C ASP A 91 14.47 6.00 9.50
N GLY A 92 13.49 5.63 10.33
CA GLY A 92 13.66 5.48 11.77
C GLY A 92 13.67 6.80 12.53
N ASP A 93 13.21 7.91 11.91
CA ASP A 93 13.21 9.23 12.56
C ASP A 93 11.93 9.50 13.39
N GLY A 94 10.93 8.62 13.26
CA GLY A 94 9.65 8.65 13.98
C GLY A 94 8.53 9.31 13.21
N ASP A 95 8.79 9.92 12.06
CA ASP A 95 7.80 10.57 11.21
C ASP A 95 7.30 9.61 10.12
N ASN A 96 6.01 9.67 9.76
CA ASN A 96 5.47 8.82 8.72
C ASN A 96 5.87 9.32 7.33
N ASP A 97 6.70 8.54 6.61
CA ASP A 97 7.07 8.77 5.21
C ASP A 97 6.01 8.26 4.26
N VAL A 98 6.00 8.76 3.02
CA VAL A 98 5.06 8.33 2.00
C VAL A 98 5.73 7.44 0.97
N LEU A 99 5.14 6.26 0.72
CA LEU A 99 5.55 5.25 -0.25
C LEU A 99 4.56 5.22 -1.42
N SER A 100 5.03 5.06 -2.65
CA SER A 100 4.18 4.97 -3.83
C SER A 100 4.60 3.88 -4.81
N ALA A 101 3.59 3.30 -5.50
CA ALA A 101 3.79 2.54 -6.73
C ALA A 101 3.22 3.32 -7.92
N SER A 102 3.93 3.30 -9.04
CA SER A 102 3.49 3.91 -10.28
C SER A 102 3.64 2.94 -11.46
N TYR A 103 2.52 2.75 -12.17
CA TYR A 103 2.33 1.68 -13.14
C TYR A 103 3.04 1.95 -14.48
N ASP A 104 2.95 3.18 -14.98
CA ASP A 104 3.41 3.52 -16.34
C ASP A 104 4.93 3.72 -16.39
N ASP A 105 5.57 4.19 -15.34
CA ASP A 105 7.02 4.35 -15.25
C ASP A 105 7.73 3.24 -14.44
N HIS A 106 6.96 2.23 -13.98
CA HIS A 106 7.48 1.01 -13.35
C HIS A 106 8.26 1.24 -12.06
N LYS A 107 7.88 2.27 -11.29
CA LYS A 107 8.62 2.68 -10.10
C LYS A 107 7.97 2.28 -8.80
N ILE A 108 8.84 1.98 -7.84
CA ILE A 108 8.57 2.06 -6.41
C ILE A 108 9.42 3.23 -5.90
N ALA A 109 8.78 4.16 -5.21
CA ALA A 109 9.43 5.37 -4.72
C ALA A 109 8.87 5.81 -3.38
N TRP A 110 9.65 6.58 -2.63
CA TRP A 110 9.23 7.15 -1.36
C TRP A 110 9.58 8.62 -1.26
N TYR A 111 8.99 9.30 -0.27
CA TYR A 111 9.12 10.72 -0.03
C TYR A 111 9.31 10.92 1.47
N ILE A 112 10.52 11.36 1.87
CA ILE A 112 10.88 11.58 3.27
C ILE A 112 10.05 12.72 3.82
N ASN A 113 9.34 12.48 4.90
CA ASN A 113 8.64 13.49 5.68
C ASN A 113 9.61 14.10 6.70
N ASN A 114 9.40 15.33 7.10
CA ASN A 114 10.18 16.01 8.14
C ASN A 114 9.37 16.24 9.43
N GLY A 115 8.28 15.48 9.62
CA GLY A 115 7.40 15.56 10.77
C GLY A 115 6.46 16.79 10.81
N SER A 116 6.43 17.56 9.74
CA SER A 116 5.54 18.72 9.65
C SER A 116 4.81 18.78 8.30
N GLY A 117 4.65 17.63 7.62
CA GLY A 117 4.01 17.53 6.32
C GLY A 117 4.80 18.17 5.17
N SER A 118 6.12 18.31 5.31
CA SER A 118 6.99 18.75 4.21
C SER A 118 7.83 17.60 3.72
N PHE A 119 7.71 17.28 2.45
CA PHE A 119 8.29 16.10 1.84
C PHE A 119 9.52 16.39 1.00
N SER A 120 10.45 15.42 0.96
CA SER A 120 11.59 15.44 0.03
C SER A 120 11.12 15.33 -1.42
N SER A 121 12.03 15.55 -2.37
CA SER A 121 11.84 15.06 -3.74
C SER A 121 11.77 13.54 -3.74
N GLN A 122 11.14 12.96 -4.78
CA GLN A 122 11.02 11.52 -4.99
C GLN A 122 12.38 10.80 -4.83
N GLN A 123 12.44 9.84 -3.92
CA GLN A 123 13.54 8.91 -3.75
C GLN A 123 13.15 7.58 -4.41
N ILE A 124 13.95 7.10 -5.36
CA ILE A 124 13.62 5.91 -6.14
C ILE A 124 14.20 4.67 -5.46
N ILE A 125 13.33 3.71 -5.11
CA ILE A 125 13.69 2.40 -4.59
C ILE A 125 13.93 1.43 -5.75
N SER A 126 13.01 1.41 -6.73
CA SER A 126 13.10 0.54 -7.90
C SER A 126 12.53 1.21 -9.15
N THR A 127 13.12 0.87 -10.31
CA THR A 127 12.61 1.17 -11.66
C THR A 127 12.33 -0.09 -12.46
N THR A 128 12.34 -1.25 -11.81
CA THR A 128 12.20 -2.58 -12.43
C THR A 128 10.94 -3.32 -11.99
N ALA A 129 10.09 -2.70 -11.17
CA ALA A 129 8.77 -3.22 -10.78
C ALA A 129 7.78 -3.04 -11.94
N ASN A 130 7.89 -3.87 -12.97
CA ASN A 130 7.27 -3.65 -14.28
C ASN A 130 5.73 -3.66 -14.22
N GLY A 131 5.11 -2.48 -14.34
CA GLY A 131 3.68 -2.27 -14.07
C GLY A 131 3.37 -2.40 -12.57
N ALA A 132 4.02 -1.59 -11.72
CA ALA A 132 3.81 -1.60 -10.28
C ALA A 132 2.37 -1.20 -9.93
N TRP A 133 1.66 -2.09 -9.20
CA TRP A 133 0.27 -1.88 -8.82
C TRP A 133 0.07 -1.61 -7.33
N SER A 134 0.84 -2.24 -6.49
CA SER A 134 0.66 -2.20 -5.05
C SER A 134 2.00 -2.12 -4.34
N VAL A 135 2.05 -1.35 -3.29
CA VAL A 135 3.11 -1.33 -2.29
C VAL A 135 2.53 -1.51 -0.90
N TYR A 136 3.29 -2.11 -0.03
CA TYR A 136 3.04 -2.26 1.39
C TYR A 136 4.36 -2.21 2.13
N ALA A 137 4.37 -1.85 3.41
CA ALA A 137 5.58 -1.86 4.21
C ALA A 137 5.32 -2.44 5.60
N ILE A 138 6.25 -3.30 6.04
CA ILE A 138 6.24 -3.98 7.32
C ILE A 138 7.61 -4.64 7.52
N ASP A 139 8.03 -4.89 8.75
CA ASP A 139 9.21 -5.71 9.08
C ASP A 139 9.00 -7.17 8.60
N LEU A 140 9.83 -7.63 7.67
CA LEU A 140 9.74 -8.97 7.05
C LEU A 140 10.87 -9.89 7.46
N ASP A 141 12.01 -9.38 7.90
CA ASP A 141 13.15 -10.21 8.32
C ASP A 141 13.43 -10.18 9.83
N GLY A 142 12.56 -9.49 10.58
CA GLY A 142 12.59 -9.49 12.05
C GLY A 142 13.68 -8.60 12.65
N ASP A 143 14.23 -7.66 11.85
CA ASP A 143 15.29 -6.75 12.33
C ASP A 143 14.75 -5.47 13.00
N GLY A 144 13.43 -5.22 12.88
CA GLY A 144 12.71 -4.11 13.48
C GLY A 144 12.51 -2.94 12.55
N ASP A 145 13.06 -2.97 11.34
CA ASP A 145 12.93 -1.93 10.33
C ASP A 145 11.83 -2.29 9.30
N ASN A 146 11.10 -1.31 8.81
CA ASN A 146 10.02 -1.58 7.85
C ASN A 146 10.57 -1.79 6.44
N ASP A 147 10.44 -3.01 5.92
CA ASP A 147 10.76 -3.39 4.54
C ASP A 147 9.62 -3.05 3.58
N ILE A 148 9.91 -3.03 2.29
CA ILE A 148 8.91 -2.72 1.29
C ILE A 148 8.55 -3.94 0.46
N LEU A 149 7.25 -4.22 0.34
CA LEU A 149 6.67 -5.20 -0.58
C LEU A 149 6.14 -4.51 -1.84
N SER A 150 6.24 -5.18 -2.99
CA SER A 150 5.62 -4.74 -4.22
C SER A 150 4.94 -5.87 -5.01
N ALA A 151 3.83 -5.52 -5.67
CA ALA A 151 3.20 -6.35 -6.68
C ALA A 151 3.31 -5.67 -8.05
N SER A 152 3.89 -6.35 -9.04
CA SER A 152 4.07 -5.84 -10.39
C SER A 152 3.42 -6.73 -11.45
N GLY A 153 2.49 -6.15 -12.24
CA GLY A 153 1.55 -6.90 -13.06
C GLY A 153 2.11 -7.38 -14.40
N PHE A 154 3.06 -6.65 -15.03
CA PHE A 154 3.57 -7.02 -16.34
C PHE A 154 4.61 -8.13 -16.28
N ASP A 155 5.42 -8.17 -15.25
CA ASP A 155 6.42 -9.21 -15.04
C ASP A 155 5.98 -10.26 -14.00
N HIS A 156 4.75 -10.15 -13.50
CA HIS A 156 4.09 -11.15 -12.67
C HIS A 156 4.78 -11.43 -11.34
N LYS A 157 5.45 -10.41 -10.79
CA LYS A 157 6.30 -10.56 -9.60
C LYS A 157 5.59 -10.08 -8.33
N ILE A 158 5.90 -10.80 -7.26
CA ILE A 158 5.85 -10.33 -5.88
C ILE A 158 7.30 -10.22 -5.43
N ALA A 159 7.69 -9.06 -4.97
CA ALA A 159 9.06 -8.76 -4.57
C ALA A 159 9.11 -7.90 -3.31
N TRP A 160 10.27 -7.88 -2.67
CA TRP A 160 10.52 -7.03 -1.52
C TRP A 160 11.90 -6.36 -1.60
N TYR A 161 12.08 -5.34 -0.77
CA TYR A 161 13.29 -4.53 -0.69
C TYR A 161 13.63 -4.35 0.78
N ILE A 162 14.77 -4.92 1.21
CA ILE A 162 15.25 -4.88 2.60
C ILE A 162 15.63 -3.43 2.93
N ASN A 163 15.13 -2.92 4.02
CA ASN A 163 15.51 -1.63 4.61
C ASN A 163 16.63 -1.84 5.63
N ASP A 164 17.54 -0.89 5.79
CA ASP A 164 18.57 -0.90 6.82
C ASP A 164 18.26 0.03 8.00
N GLY A 165 16.99 0.45 8.12
CA GLY A 165 16.50 1.37 9.16
C GLY A 165 16.95 2.82 9.02
N ASN A 166 17.64 3.16 7.92
CA ASN A 166 18.08 4.52 7.62
C ASN A 166 17.60 4.99 6.24
N GLY A 167 16.55 4.33 5.70
CA GLY A 167 16.03 4.62 4.38
C GLY A 167 16.91 4.16 3.21
N ASN A 168 17.85 3.22 3.44
CA ASN A 168 18.59 2.60 2.34
C ASN A 168 18.01 1.23 2.05
N PHE A 169 17.58 1.03 0.81
CA PHE A 169 16.92 -0.19 0.37
C PHE A 169 17.84 -1.09 -0.45
N SER A 170 17.72 -2.40 -0.26
CA SER A 170 18.44 -3.40 -1.05
C SER A 170 17.99 -3.38 -2.52
N ALA A 171 18.72 -4.10 -3.38
CA ALA A 171 18.19 -4.50 -4.67
C ALA A 171 16.97 -5.42 -4.49
N GLU A 172 16.08 -5.45 -5.51
CA GLU A 172 14.88 -6.30 -5.55
C GLU A 172 15.18 -7.74 -5.14
N GLN A 173 14.46 -8.24 -4.15
CA GLN A 173 14.43 -9.64 -3.74
C GLN A 173 13.10 -10.25 -4.21
N ILE A 174 13.17 -11.35 -4.97
CA ILE A 174 11.99 -11.95 -5.59
C ILE A 174 11.38 -12.99 -4.64
N ILE A 175 10.12 -12.79 -4.24
CA ILE A 175 9.32 -13.77 -3.49
C ILE A 175 8.65 -14.74 -4.45
N GLY A 176 8.03 -14.23 -5.54
CA GLY A 176 7.36 -15.07 -6.52
C GLY A 176 7.31 -14.44 -7.91
N THR A 177 7.25 -15.29 -8.96
CA THR A 177 7.18 -14.88 -10.38
C THR A 177 5.96 -15.46 -11.10
N ASN A 178 5.01 -16.04 -10.37
CA ASN A 178 3.85 -16.73 -10.91
C ASN A 178 2.52 -16.03 -10.58
N ALA A 179 2.55 -14.80 -10.10
CA ALA A 179 1.36 -13.99 -9.81
C ALA A 179 0.92 -13.25 -11.09
N TYR A 180 0.28 -13.96 -12.03
CA TYR A 180 -0.02 -13.43 -13.37
C TYR A 180 -0.93 -12.20 -13.32
N GLY A 181 -0.34 -11.02 -13.60
CA GLY A 181 -1.02 -9.74 -13.44
C GLY A 181 -1.20 -9.39 -11.96
N ALA A 182 -0.14 -9.48 -11.16
CA ALA A 182 -0.16 -9.14 -9.74
C ALA A 182 -0.75 -7.74 -9.51
N LYS A 183 -1.76 -7.64 -8.62
CA LYS A 183 -2.55 -6.44 -8.37
C LYS A 183 -2.43 -5.91 -6.94
N CYS A 184 -2.29 -6.81 -5.99
CA CYS A 184 -2.26 -6.46 -4.57
C CYS A 184 -1.26 -7.35 -3.86
N VAL A 185 -0.57 -6.77 -2.91
CA VAL A 185 0.26 -7.44 -1.92
C VAL A 185 -0.13 -6.95 -0.54
N TYR A 186 -0.08 -7.83 0.44
CA TYR A 186 -0.33 -7.56 1.85
C TYR A 186 0.52 -8.50 2.69
N ALA A 187 0.86 -8.14 3.91
CA ALA A 187 1.58 -9.04 4.82
C ALA A 187 1.03 -8.97 6.24
N ILE A 188 1.03 -10.11 6.88
CA ILE A 188 0.62 -10.34 8.26
C ILE A 188 1.08 -11.76 8.66
N ASP A 189 1.28 -12.02 9.94
CA ASP A 189 1.43 -13.40 10.46
C ASP A 189 0.13 -14.19 10.19
N LEU A 190 0.19 -15.11 9.24
CA LEU A 190 -0.97 -15.86 8.79
C LEU A 190 -1.06 -17.26 9.39
N ASP A 191 0.07 -17.87 9.78
CA ASP A 191 0.12 -19.21 10.35
C ASP A 191 0.40 -19.24 11.86
N GLY A 192 0.56 -18.06 12.47
CA GLY A 192 0.67 -17.91 13.93
C GLY A 192 2.07 -18.21 14.47
N ASP A 193 3.11 -18.16 13.62
CA ASP A 193 4.48 -18.43 14.04
C ASP A 193 5.24 -17.17 14.52
N GLY A 194 4.65 -15.99 14.32
CA GLY A 194 5.17 -14.70 14.75
C GLY A 194 5.86 -13.91 13.64
N ASP A 195 6.04 -14.50 12.46
CA ASP A 195 6.69 -13.89 11.30
C ASP A 195 5.66 -13.40 10.29
N ASN A 196 5.88 -12.26 9.64
CA ASN A 196 4.92 -11.73 8.67
C ASN A 196 5.00 -12.47 7.33
N ASP A 197 3.94 -13.18 6.97
CA ASP A 197 3.78 -13.84 5.67
C ASP A 197 3.27 -12.90 4.60
N VAL A 198 3.46 -13.24 3.34
CA VAL A 198 3.04 -12.42 2.20
C VAL A 198 1.84 -13.01 1.49
N LEU A 199 0.79 -12.21 1.31
CA LEU A 199 -0.41 -12.52 0.52
C LEU A 199 -0.35 -11.79 -0.83
N SER A 200 -0.88 -12.41 -1.89
CA SER A 200 -1.01 -11.79 -3.20
C SER A 200 -2.36 -12.06 -3.85
N ALA A 201 -2.84 -11.07 -4.61
CA ALA A 201 -3.96 -11.22 -5.55
C ALA A 201 -3.48 -10.97 -6.97
N SER A 202 -3.86 -11.85 -7.92
CA SER A 202 -3.47 -11.74 -9.32
C SER A 202 -4.66 -11.89 -10.26
N ILE A 203 -4.79 -10.92 -11.20
CA ILE A 203 -6.00 -10.73 -12.01
C ILE A 203 -6.11 -11.71 -13.17
N ASN A 204 -4.99 -12.10 -13.81
CA ASN A 204 -5.01 -12.85 -15.06
C ASN A 204 -5.12 -14.36 -14.86
N ASP A 205 -4.75 -14.87 -13.70
CA ASP A 205 -4.89 -16.29 -13.31
C ASP A 205 -5.91 -16.51 -12.21
N HIS A 206 -6.64 -15.44 -11.83
CA HIS A 206 -7.76 -15.50 -10.88
C HIS A 206 -7.37 -16.06 -9.52
N LYS A 207 -6.16 -15.73 -9.07
CA LYS A 207 -5.53 -16.42 -7.96
C LYS A 207 -5.39 -15.52 -6.73
N ILE A 208 -5.62 -16.14 -5.58
CA ILE A 208 -5.17 -15.67 -4.26
C ILE A 208 -4.16 -16.68 -3.76
N ALA A 209 -3.00 -16.19 -3.38
CA ALA A 209 -1.90 -17.02 -2.91
C ALA A 209 -1.18 -16.38 -1.73
N TRP A 210 -0.41 -17.19 -1.00
CA TRP A 210 0.45 -16.71 0.06
C TRP A 210 1.81 -17.40 0.02
N TYR A 211 2.78 -16.80 0.71
CA TYR A 211 4.17 -17.22 0.78
C TYR A 211 4.57 -17.18 2.24
N ILE A 212 4.85 -18.36 2.82
CA ILE A 212 5.26 -18.50 4.21
C ILE A 212 6.64 -17.89 4.39
N ASN A 213 6.78 -16.98 5.32
CA ASN A 213 8.06 -16.42 5.76
C ASN A 213 8.60 -17.29 6.91
N ASN A 214 9.91 -17.34 7.07
CA ASN A 214 10.56 -18.05 8.18
C ASN A 214 11.26 -17.10 9.17
N GLY A 215 10.91 -15.81 9.11
CA GLY A 215 11.45 -14.77 9.97
C GLY A 215 12.82 -14.21 9.58
N ASP A 216 13.51 -14.82 8.63
CA ASP A 216 14.81 -14.36 8.12
C ASP A 216 14.69 -13.81 6.69
N GLY A 217 13.49 -13.42 6.23
CA GLY A 217 13.23 -12.98 4.86
C GLY A 217 13.36 -14.08 3.79
N ASN A 218 13.27 -15.36 4.19
CA ASN A 218 13.24 -16.48 3.25
C ASN A 218 11.81 -17.00 3.11
N PHE A 219 11.29 -16.92 1.91
CA PHE A 219 9.90 -17.27 1.61
C PHE A 219 9.76 -18.67 1.02
N SER A 220 8.66 -19.36 1.35
CA SER A 220 8.29 -20.63 0.75
C SER A 220 7.95 -20.49 -0.74
N ALA A 221 7.83 -21.60 -1.45
CA ALA A 221 7.12 -21.61 -2.71
C ALA A 221 5.65 -21.18 -2.49
N GLU A 222 5.05 -20.61 -3.54
CA GLU A 222 3.65 -20.17 -3.57
C GLU A 222 2.69 -21.24 -3.03
N GLN A 223 1.87 -20.86 -2.06
CA GLN A 223 0.76 -21.64 -1.53
C GLN A 223 -0.55 -21.06 -2.09
N ILE A 224 -1.33 -21.86 -2.79
CA ILE A 224 -2.55 -21.39 -3.46
C ILE A 224 -3.73 -21.48 -2.49
N ILE A 225 -4.38 -20.34 -2.20
CA ILE A 225 -5.62 -20.27 -1.44
C ILE A 225 -6.81 -20.48 -2.38
N SER A 226 -6.83 -19.80 -3.54
CA SER A 226 -7.91 -19.91 -4.53
C SER A 226 -7.39 -19.68 -5.95
N THR A 227 -8.02 -20.39 -6.91
CA THR A 227 -7.85 -20.15 -8.37
C THR A 227 -9.18 -19.75 -9.04
N THR A 228 -10.18 -19.42 -8.25
CA THR A 228 -11.54 -19.07 -8.71
C THR A 228 -11.96 -17.65 -8.35
N ALA A 229 -11.02 -16.83 -7.84
CA ALA A 229 -11.21 -15.41 -7.57
C ALA A 229 -11.13 -14.62 -8.90
N TYR A 230 -12.21 -14.60 -9.66
CA TYR A 230 -12.23 -14.01 -11.00
C TYR A 230 -11.79 -12.54 -10.98
N THR A 231 -10.70 -12.21 -11.71
CA THR A 231 -10.14 -10.86 -11.74
C THR A 231 -9.77 -10.32 -10.37
N ALA A 232 -9.14 -11.14 -9.52
CA ALA A 232 -8.74 -10.76 -8.16
C ALA A 232 -7.93 -9.45 -8.17
N THR A 233 -8.42 -8.45 -7.43
CA THR A 233 -7.86 -7.10 -7.41
C THR A 233 -7.33 -6.68 -6.06
N SER A 234 -7.77 -7.33 -4.98
CA SER A 234 -7.37 -6.99 -3.61
C SER A 234 -7.36 -8.22 -2.72
N VAL A 235 -6.46 -8.22 -1.76
CA VAL A 235 -6.38 -9.20 -0.68
C VAL A 235 -6.11 -8.46 0.63
N TYR A 236 -6.67 -8.98 1.71
CA TYR A 236 -6.49 -8.50 3.08
C TYR A 236 -6.65 -9.67 4.04
N ALA A 237 -6.06 -9.62 5.23
CA ALA A 237 -6.28 -10.63 6.25
C ALA A 237 -6.50 -10.02 7.62
N ILE A 238 -7.36 -10.66 8.40
CA ILE A 238 -7.73 -10.29 9.76
C ILE A 238 -8.49 -11.48 10.39
N ASP A 239 -8.43 -11.63 11.71
CA ASP A 239 -9.33 -12.52 12.44
C ASP A 239 -10.80 -12.05 12.26
N LEU A 240 -11.54 -12.75 11.41
CA LEU A 240 -12.89 -12.34 11.01
C LEU A 240 -13.98 -13.01 11.87
N ASP A 241 -13.73 -14.22 12.35
CA ASP A 241 -14.70 -14.98 13.15
C ASP A 241 -14.40 -14.99 14.66
N GLY A 242 -13.26 -14.42 15.07
CA GLY A 242 -12.90 -14.21 16.48
C GLY A 242 -12.26 -15.44 17.14
N ASP A 243 -11.69 -16.34 16.34
CA ASP A 243 -11.06 -17.55 16.86
C ASP A 243 -9.55 -17.38 17.17
N GLY A 244 -8.97 -16.25 16.76
CA GLY A 244 -7.59 -15.88 17.00
C GLY A 244 -6.67 -16.11 15.81
N ASP A 245 -7.15 -16.76 14.75
CA ASP A 245 -6.42 -16.99 13.50
C ASP A 245 -6.80 -15.95 12.43
N ASN A 246 -5.85 -15.56 11.59
CA ASN A 246 -6.13 -14.57 10.54
C ASN A 246 -6.80 -15.21 9.32
N ASP A 247 -8.00 -14.76 8.98
CA ASP A 247 -8.75 -15.15 7.78
C ASP A 247 -8.39 -14.27 6.58
N VAL A 248 -8.52 -14.81 5.36
CA VAL A 248 -8.21 -14.09 4.12
C VAL A 248 -9.48 -13.60 3.44
N LEU A 249 -9.52 -12.29 3.17
CA LEU A 249 -10.55 -11.60 2.40
C LEU A 249 -10.01 -11.27 1.01
N SER A 250 -10.83 -11.42 -0.03
CA SER A 250 -10.48 -11.02 -1.38
C SER A 250 -11.61 -10.30 -2.09
N ALA A 251 -11.25 -9.35 -2.97
CA ALA A 251 -12.16 -8.74 -3.92
C ALA A 251 -11.79 -9.17 -5.34
N SER A 252 -12.82 -9.55 -6.12
CA SER A 252 -12.69 -10.09 -7.47
C SER A 252 -13.87 -9.71 -8.36
#